data_82544a9b8d94d71c93da19e58505f643
#
_entry.id   82544a9b8d94d71c93da19e58505f643
#
_cell.length_a   1.000
_cell.length_b   1.000
_cell.length_c   1.000
_cell.angle_alpha   90.00
_cell.angle_beta   90.00
_cell.angle_gamma   90.00
#
_symmetry.space_group_name_H-M   'P 1'
#
loop_
_entity.id
_entity.type
_entity.pdbx_description
1 polymer ?
#
loop_
_entity_poly.entity_id
_entity_poly.type
_entity_poly.pdbx_seq_one_letter_code
_entity_poly.pdbx_strand_id
1 'polypeptide(L)' 'NNLSRMLESSEDNILSLVGSQRPTEPRVRELILERARYVYNDQVEFFYDNFQGDLMALSLENYKAEE' A
#
# COMPACT_ATOMS: atom_id res chain seq x y z
N ASN A 1 5.72 0.10 19.20
CA ASN A 1 6.86 0.89 18.76
C ASN A 1 6.49 1.60 17.44
N ASN A 2 7.28 2.59 17.07
CA ASN A 2 6.95 3.44 15.92
C ASN A 2 6.94 2.66 14.60
N LEU A 3 7.85 1.71 14.45
CA LEU A 3 7.91 0.92 13.22
C LEU A 3 6.66 0.06 13.06
N SER A 4 6.18 -0.54 14.15
CA SER A 4 4.97 -1.34 14.10
C SER A 4 3.76 -0.49 13.72
N ARG A 5 3.67 0.71 14.29
CA ARG A 5 2.58 1.64 13.96
C ARG A 5 2.64 2.10 12.52
N MET A 6 3.84 2.36 12.02
CA MET A 6 4.00 2.76 10.62
C MET A 6 3.58 1.65 9.67
N LEU A 7 3.93 0.40 10.01
CA LEU A 7 3.55 -0.74 9.19
C LEU A 7 2.03 -0.96 9.22
N GLU A 8 1.41 -0.88 10.40
CA GLU A 8 -0.04 -1.03 10.52
C GLU A 8 -0.78 0.06 9.75
N SER A 9 -0.34 1.30 9.90
CA SER A 9 -0.93 2.44 9.21
C SER A 9 -0.79 2.28 7.70
N SER A 10 0.38 1.84 7.24
CA SER A 10 0.62 1.62 5.82
C SER A 10 -0.22 0.48 5.28
N GLU A 11 -0.37 -0.60 6.06
CA GLU A 11 -1.22 -1.71 5.69
C GLU A 11 -2.66 -1.27 5.49
N ASP A 12 -3.22 -0.56 6.47
CA ASP A 12 -4.59 -0.05 6.38
C ASP A 12 -4.76 0.85 5.17
N ASN A 13 -3.81 1.74 4.95
CA ASN A 13 -3.87 2.70 3.85
C ASN A 13 -3.83 1.98 2.50
N ILE A 14 -2.88 1.08 2.31
CA ILE A 14 -2.73 0.37 1.05
C ILE A 14 -3.93 -0.54 0.78
N LEU A 15 -4.39 -1.28 1.78
CA LEU A 15 -5.54 -2.15 1.60
C LEU A 15 -6.78 -1.37 1.21
N SER A 16 -6.96 -0.19 1.80
CA SER A 16 -8.07 0.68 1.46
C SER A 16 -7.96 1.22 0.04
N LEU A 17 -6.76 1.62 -0.36
CA LEU A 17 -6.53 2.19 -1.69
C LEU A 17 -6.72 1.18 -2.81
N VAL A 18 -6.26 -0.05 -2.60
CA VAL A 18 -6.34 -1.07 -3.65
C VAL A 18 -7.57 -1.96 -3.53
N GLY A 19 -8.35 -1.78 -2.48
CA GLY A 19 -9.58 -2.55 -2.29
C GLY A 19 -9.33 -4.02 -1.98
N SER A 20 -8.15 -4.35 -1.48
CA SER A 20 -7.79 -5.72 -1.16
C SER A 20 -7.95 -5.99 0.33
N GLN A 21 -8.29 -7.25 0.65
CA GLN A 21 -8.31 -7.71 2.04
C GLN A 21 -7.25 -8.77 2.27
N ARG A 22 -6.26 -8.84 1.38
CA ARG A 22 -5.22 -9.86 1.43
C ARG A 22 -3.84 -9.22 1.64
N PRO A 23 -3.49 -8.88 2.89
CA PRO A 23 -2.18 -8.25 3.15
C PRO A 23 -1.00 -9.19 2.89
N THR A 24 -1.26 -10.48 2.68
CA THR A 24 -0.21 -11.46 2.41
C THR A 24 0.12 -11.60 0.93
N GLU A 25 -0.65 -10.95 0.04
CA GLU A 25 -0.32 -10.95 -1.38
C GLU A 25 1.03 -10.25 -1.59
N PRO A 26 1.98 -10.87 -2.33
CA PRO A 26 3.33 -10.31 -2.45
C PRO A 26 3.38 -8.86 -2.94
N ARG A 27 2.57 -8.51 -3.96
CA ARG A 27 2.58 -7.15 -4.48
C ARG A 27 2.03 -6.14 -3.48
N VAL A 28 0.98 -6.52 -2.77
CA VAL A 28 0.38 -5.67 -1.73
C VAL A 28 1.37 -5.50 -0.58
N ARG A 29 2.00 -6.59 -0.16
CA ARG A 29 2.98 -6.55 0.91
C ARG A 29 4.15 -5.63 0.58
N GLU A 30 4.64 -5.72 -0.65
CA GLU A 30 5.73 -4.87 -1.09
C GLU A 30 5.35 -3.40 -1.03
N LEU A 31 4.16 -3.05 -1.47
CA LEU A 31 3.67 -1.68 -1.39
C LEU A 31 3.55 -1.20 0.04
N ILE A 32 3.07 -2.06 0.94
CA ILE A 32 2.97 -1.72 2.35
C ILE A 32 4.35 -1.40 2.94
N LEU A 33 5.33 -2.24 2.64
CA LEU A 33 6.69 -2.04 3.13
C LEU A 33 7.32 -0.77 2.55
N GLU A 34 7.12 -0.53 1.27
CA GLU A 34 7.65 0.67 0.63
C GLU A 34 7.03 1.93 1.20
N ARG A 35 5.71 1.93 1.39
CA ARG A 35 5.06 3.09 2.00
C ARG A 35 5.60 3.35 3.40
N ALA A 36 5.78 2.31 4.19
CA ALA A 36 6.32 2.45 5.53
C ALA A 36 7.72 3.07 5.51
N ARG A 37 8.55 2.69 4.55
CA ARG A 37 9.88 3.26 4.38
C ARG A 37 9.81 4.75 4.05
N TYR A 38 8.90 5.13 3.16
CA TYR A 38 8.73 6.55 2.81
C TYR A 38 8.21 7.36 3.99
N VAL A 39 7.29 6.78 4.77
CA VAL A 39 6.80 7.44 5.99
C VAL A 39 7.93 7.62 6.99
N TYR A 40 8.76 6.60 7.16
CA TYR A 40 9.90 6.67 8.07
C TYR A 40 10.86 7.80 7.69
N ASN A 41 11.02 8.04 6.39
CA ASN A 41 11.90 9.09 5.87
C ASN A 41 11.18 10.42 5.65
N ASP A 42 9.94 10.52 6.11
CA ASP A 42 9.12 11.73 5.97
C ASP A 42 8.96 12.16 4.51
N GLN A 43 8.76 11.18 3.63
CA GLN A 43 8.64 11.40 2.19
C GLN A 43 7.45 10.65 1.59
N VAL A 44 6.39 10.46 2.39
CA VAL A 44 5.25 9.65 1.96
C VAL A 44 4.57 10.19 0.70
N GLU A 45 4.62 11.48 0.47
CA GLU A 45 4.03 12.08 -0.73
C GLU A 45 4.73 11.60 -2.00
N PHE A 46 6.04 11.34 -1.92
CA PHE A 46 6.79 10.80 -3.05
C PHE A 46 6.43 9.34 -3.32
N PHE A 47 6.00 8.62 -2.29
CA PHE A 47 5.53 7.26 -2.47
C PHE A 47 4.34 7.23 -3.43
N TYR A 48 3.36 8.08 -3.22
CA TYR A 48 2.18 8.11 -4.08
C TYR A 48 2.53 8.48 -5.50
N ASP A 49 3.44 9.42 -5.69
CA ASP A 49 3.89 9.80 -7.02
C ASP A 49 4.60 8.65 -7.74
N ASN A 50 5.48 7.95 -7.02
CA ASN A 50 6.30 6.90 -7.61
C ASN A 50 5.53 5.60 -7.85
N PHE A 51 4.51 5.33 -7.04
CA PHE A 51 3.79 4.05 -7.09
C PHE A 51 2.34 4.21 -7.54
N GLN A 52 1.99 5.36 -8.09
CA GLN A 52 0.63 5.62 -8.53
C GLN A 52 0.13 4.57 -9.54
N GLY A 53 0.97 4.22 -10.50
CA GLY A 53 0.62 3.22 -11.50
C GLY A 53 0.36 1.86 -10.91
N ASP A 54 1.20 1.45 -9.97
CA ASP A 54 1.05 0.15 -9.31
C ASP A 54 -0.21 0.10 -8.45
N LEU A 55 -0.48 1.19 -7.71
CA LEU A 55 -1.68 1.27 -6.89
C LEU A 55 -2.94 1.21 -7.75
N MET A 56 -2.93 1.93 -8.86
CA MET A 56 -4.06 1.95 -9.78
C MET A 56 -4.30 0.58 -10.40
N ALA A 57 -3.22 -0.09 -10.81
CA ALA A 57 -3.32 -1.42 -11.43
C ALA A 57 -3.92 -2.42 -10.45
N LEU A 58 -3.47 -2.43 -9.20
CA LEU A 58 -4.00 -3.32 -8.18
C LEU A 58 -5.46 -3.01 -7.86
N SER A 59 -5.79 -1.74 -7.79
CA SER A 59 -7.18 -1.32 -7.54
C SER A 59 -8.11 -1.83 -8.63
N LEU A 60 -7.70 -1.73 -9.89
CA LEU A 60 -8.49 -2.23 -11.01
C LEU A 60 -8.63 -3.74 -10.99
N GLU A 61 -7.56 -4.46 -10.67
CA GLU A 61 -7.60 -5.92 -10.57
C GLU A 61 -8.58 -6.37 -9.50
N ASN A 62 -8.54 -5.74 -8.34
CA ASN A 62 -9.42 -6.09 -7.23
C ASN A 62 -10.87 -5.73 -7.54
N TYR A 63 -11.09 -4.64 -8.23
CA TYR A 63 -12.44 -4.25 -8.66
C TYR A 63 -13.03 -5.30 -9.59
N LYS A 64 -12.24 -5.77 -10.56
CA LYS A 64 -12.71 -6.78 -11.50
C LYS A 64 -13.00 -8.11 -10.82
N ALA A 65 -12.20 -8.45 -9.81
CA ALA A 65 -12.37 -9.72 -9.09
C ALA A 65 -13.69 -9.77 -8.32
N GLU A 66 -14.23 -8.61 -7.95
CA GLU A 66 -15.50 -8.55 -7.22
C GLU A 66 -16.73 -8.67 -8.13
N GLU A 67 -16.53 -8.49 -9.41
CA GLU A 67 -17.62 -8.64 -10.37
C GLU A 67 -17.88 -10.12 -10.69
#